data_37f672a310bb1ae920518fb016ba9bd8
#
_entry.id   37f672a310bb1ae920518fb016ba9bd8
#
_cell.length_a   1.000
_cell.length_b   1.000
_cell.length_c   1.000
_cell.angle_alpha   90.00
_cell.angle_beta   90.00
_cell.angle_gamma   90.00
#
_symmetry.space_group_name_H-M   'P 1'
#
loop_
_entity.id
_entity.type
_entity.pdbx_description
1 polymer ?
#
loop_
_entity_poly.entity_id
_entity_poly.type
_entity_poly.pdbx_seq_one_letter_code
_entity_poly.pdbx_strand_id
1 'polypeptide(L)'
;MRQHRIGNRLFMALVFLFLYAPILLLVVFSFNAGGSNVVWEGFSLRWYQELFQDRRMMEAVYTTLLVSVLATLISTVAGTFASVGLYGMKKRWREPILSVNNIPIMNADIVTGVALCIFFVAAIGGWNDFVTFLEENFRRTLPRLEMGFGTLLLAHLSFDIPYVILNVLPKLRQMDSSLIDAAQDLGCTWMGAFWKVIVPEIKPGIISGALIAFTMSIDDFVISYFTAGSASTLSIEIYGMVRRRVSPELNAVSTLLFVVVLILLVIINVREARQEKTLRRSTARK
;
A
#
# COMPACT_ATOMS: atom_id res chain seq x y z
N MET A 1 -15.21 -29.43 30.18
CA MET A 1 -14.29 -28.49 29.50
C MET A 1 -13.71 -28.96 28.12
N ARG A 2 -13.51 -30.25 27.88
CA ARG A 2 -12.96 -30.76 26.57
C ARG A 2 -13.94 -30.67 25.38
N GLN A 3 -15.24 -30.86 25.62
CA GLN A 3 -16.28 -30.85 24.55
C GLN A 3 -16.48 -29.45 23.94
N HIS A 4 -16.42 -28.37 24.73
CA HIS A 4 -16.48 -27.01 24.21
C HIS A 4 -15.29 -26.64 23.31
N ARG A 5 -14.11 -27.24 23.54
CA ARG A 5 -12.92 -26.99 22.69
C ARG A 5 -13.04 -27.63 21.31
N ILE A 6 -13.70 -28.78 21.19
CA ILE A 6 -13.89 -29.47 19.90
C ILE A 6 -14.94 -28.71 19.06
N GLY A 7 -16.06 -28.30 19.67
CA GLY A 7 -17.08 -27.49 19.01
C GLY A 7 -16.53 -26.16 18.49
N ASN A 8 -15.76 -25.46 19.32
CA ASN A 8 -15.11 -24.21 18.89
C ASN A 8 -14.10 -24.41 17.75
N ARG A 9 -13.33 -25.51 17.77
CA ARG A 9 -12.40 -25.82 16.67
C ARG A 9 -13.13 -26.15 15.38
N LEU A 10 -14.20 -26.92 15.47
CA LEU A 10 -15.02 -27.28 14.32
C LEU A 10 -15.69 -26.03 13.73
N PHE A 11 -16.26 -25.19 14.58
CA PHE A 11 -16.85 -23.90 14.16
C PHE A 11 -15.82 -23.00 13.47
N MET A 12 -14.63 -22.82 14.07
CA MET A 12 -13.54 -22.07 13.44
C MET A 12 -13.12 -22.66 12.10
N ALA A 13 -12.99 -23.99 12.01
CA ALA A 13 -12.64 -24.66 10.76
C ALA A 13 -13.71 -24.44 9.67
N LEU A 14 -14.97 -24.50 10.01
CA LEU A 14 -16.07 -24.21 9.09
C LEU A 14 -16.07 -22.76 8.61
N VAL A 15 -15.86 -21.81 9.51
CA VAL A 15 -15.74 -20.38 9.16
C VAL A 15 -14.56 -20.15 8.21
N PHE A 16 -13.39 -20.70 8.52
CA PHE A 16 -12.24 -20.59 7.64
C PHE A 16 -12.46 -21.27 6.29
N LEU A 17 -13.05 -22.47 6.30
CA LEU A 17 -13.40 -23.17 5.05
C LEU A 17 -14.34 -22.32 4.20
N PHE A 18 -15.39 -21.75 4.78
CA PHE A 18 -16.35 -20.89 4.07
C PHE A 18 -15.69 -19.65 3.48
N LEU A 19 -14.82 -18.99 4.24
CA LEU A 19 -14.11 -17.78 3.80
C LEU A 19 -13.08 -18.06 2.69
N TYR A 20 -12.35 -19.16 2.80
CA TYR A 20 -11.26 -19.47 1.86
C TYR A 20 -11.69 -20.38 0.71
N ALA A 21 -12.85 -21.05 0.78
CA ALA A 21 -13.33 -21.93 -0.29
C ALA A 21 -13.40 -21.24 -1.66
N PRO A 22 -13.93 -20.01 -1.81
CA PRO A 22 -13.93 -19.33 -3.11
C PRO A 22 -12.53 -19.10 -3.66
N ILE A 23 -11.57 -18.74 -2.79
CA ILE A 23 -10.18 -18.50 -3.18
C ILE A 23 -9.51 -19.82 -3.59
N LEU A 24 -9.73 -20.89 -2.82
CA LEU A 24 -9.22 -22.21 -3.16
C LEU A 24 -9.78 -22.73 -4.49
N LEU A 25 -11.07 -22.52 -4.75
CA LEU A 25 -11.68 -22.87 -6.04
C LEU A 25 -11.03 -22.08 -7.17
N LEU A 26 -10.82 -20.77 -7.00
CA LEU A 26 -10.16 -19.94 -7.99
C LEU A 26 -8.74 -20.45 -8.27
N VAL A 27 -7.97 -20.78 -7.21
CA VAL A 27 -6.62 -21.37 -7.34
C VAL A 27 -6.66 -22.71 -8.06
N VAL A 28 -7.61 -23.61 -7.75
CA VAL A 28 -7.74 -24.89 -8.44
C VAL A 28 -8.08 -24.67 -9.91
N PHE A 29 -9.08 -23.85 -10.22
CA PHE A 29 -9.49 -23.58 -11.60
C PHE A 29 -8.48 -22.77 -12.41
N SER A 30 -7.49 -22.14 -11.79
CA SER A 30 -6.37 -21.51 -12.51
C SER A 30 -5.50 -22.52 -13.25
N PHE A 31 -5.53 -23.78 -12.84
CA PHE A 31 -4.82 -24.89 -13.49
C PHE A 31 -5.71 -25.71 -14.43
N ASN A 32 -6.97 -25.31 -14.65
CA ASN A 32 -7.87 -26.03 -15.53
C ASN A 32 -7.46 -25.87 -17.00
N ALA A 33 -7.37 -26.98 -17.74
CA ALA A 33 -7.01 -26.97 -19.17
C ALA A 33 -8.11 -26.35 -20.05
N GLY A 34 -9.37 -26.45 -19.62
CA GLY A 34 -10.52 -25.95 -20.36
C GLY A 34 -10.80 -24.47 -20.15
N GLY A 35 -11.68 -23.94 -20.99
CA GLY A 35 -12.16 -22.55 -20.93
C GLY A 35 -13.30 -22.32 -19.93
N SER A 36 -13.66 -23.30 -19.11
CA SER A 36 -14.77 -23.25 -18.15
C SER A 36 -14.26 -23.04 -16.72
N ASN A 37 -14.96 -22.19 -15.97
CA ASN A 37 -14.73 -21.99 -14.53
C ASN A 37 -15.56 -22.94 -13.66
N VAL A 38 -16.30 -23.87 -14.25
CA VAL A 38 -17.24 -24.77 -13.56
C VAL A 38 -16.90 -26.25 -13.82
N VAL A 39 -16.39 -26.55 -15.01
CA VAL A 39 -16.08 -27.92 -15.40
C VAL A 39 -14.57 -28.11 -15.44
N TRP A 40 -14.08 -29.13 -14.73
CA TRP A 40 -12.67 -29.50 -14.73
C TRP A 40 -12.35 -30.37 -15.95
N GLU A 41 -11.49 -29.89 -16.83
CA GLU A 41 -11.11 -30.57 -18.09
C GLU A 41 -9.68 -31.12 -18.07
N GLY A 42 -8.99 -30.99 -16.94
CA GLY A 42 -7.62 -31.50 -16.76
C GLY A 42 -6.66 -30.43 -16.26
N PHE A 43 -5.46 -30.84 -15.93
CA PHE A 43 -4.40 -29.97 -15.44
C PHE A 43 -3.61 -29.33 -16.58
N SER A 44 -3.42 -28.00 -16.56
CA SER A 44 -2.62 -27.27 -17.52
C SER A 44 -2.03 -25.99 -16.91
N LEU A 45 -0.85 -25.58 -17.40
CA LEU A 45 -0.23 -24.29 -17.08
C LEU A 45 -0.41 -23.28 -18.21
N ARG A 46 -1.27 -23.57 -19.17
CA ARG A 46 -1.47 -22.74 -20.38
C ARG A 46 -1.79 -21.31 -20.03
N TRP A 47 -2.71 -21.06 -19.09
CA TRP A 47 -3.13 -19.72 -18.72
C TRP A 47 -2.01 -18.87 -18.12
N TYR A 48 -1.10 -19.50 -17.39
CA TYR A 48 0.09 -18.81 -16.88
C TYR A 48 1.07 -18.46 -18.00
N GLN A 49 1.23 -19.34 -19.00
CA GLN A 49 2.07 -19.03 -20.18
C GLN A 49 1.50 -17.90 -21.01
N GLU A 50 0.20 -17.91 -21.29
CA GLU A 50 -0.52 -16.84 -21.99
C GLU A 50 -0.42 -15.52 -21.22
N LEU A 51 -0.59 -15.53 -19.89
CA LEU A 51 -0.46 -14.37 -19.02
C LEU A 51 0.93 -13.70 -19.14
N PHE A 52 2.01 -14.49 -19.09
CA PHE A 52 3.37 -13.96 -19.21
C PHE A 52 3.72 -13.46 -20.61
N GLN A 53 2.95 -13.85 -21.63
CA GLN A 53 3.09 -13.38 -23.01
C GLN A 53 2.20 -12.15 -23.28
N ASP A 54 1.19 -11.89 -22.47
CA ASP A 54 0.35 -10.70 -22.59
C ASP A 54 1.13 -9.46 -22.13
N ARG A 55 1.52 -8.64 -23.12
CA ARG A 55 2.27 -7.41 -22.89
C ARG A 55 1.51 -6.42 -21.98
N ARG A 56 0.18 -6.32 -22.15
CA ARG A 56 -0.64 -5.38 -21.35
C ARG A 56 -0.66 -5.78 -19.88
N MET A 57 -0.80 -7.09 -19.62
CA MET A 57 -0.73 -7.60 -18.25
C MET A 57 0.64 -7.39 -17.62
N MET A 58 1.72 -7.62 -18.37
CA MET A 58 3.07 -7.39 -17.85
C MET A 58 3.34 -5.91 -17.59
N GLU A 59 2.88 -5.02 -18.44
CA GLU A 59 2.95 -3.57 -18.23
C GLU A 59 2.13 -3.15 -16.98
N ALA A 60 0.94 -3.71 -16.78
CA ALA A 60 0.12 -3.46 -15.59
C ALA A 60 0.77 -3.97 -14.30
N VAL A 61 1.35 -5.18 -14.31
CA VAL A 61 2.14 -5.72 -13.19
C VAL A 61 3.31 -4.81 -12.86
N TYR A 62 4.08 -4.42 -13.87
CA TYR A 62 5.23 -3.52 -13.70
C TYR A 62 4.79 -2.17 -13.12
N THR A 63 3.73 -1.57 -13.65
CA THR A 63 3.19 -0.29 -13.17
C THR A 63 2.74 -0.42 -11.71
N THR A 64 2.01 -1.47 -11.36
CA THR A 64 1.57 -1.72 -9.98
C THR A 64 2.75 -1.83 -9.02
N LEU A 65 3.73 -2.66 -9.34
CA LEU A 65 4.91 -2.84 -8.50
C LEU A 65 5.72 -1.55 -8.37
N LEU A 66 5.93 -0.84 -9.47
CA LEU A 66 6.70 0.40 -9.50
C LEU A 66 6.02 1.49 -8.67
N VAL A 67 4.69 1.69 -8.86
CA VAL A 67 3.92 2.66 -8.07
C VAL A 67 3.94 2.29 -6.60
N SER A 68 3.64 1.03 -6.25
CA SER A 68 3.57 0.59 -4.85
C SER A 68 4.92 0.74 -4.14
N VAL A 69 6.04 0.38 -4.80
CA VAL A 69 7.38 0.55 -4.22
C VAL A 69 7.73 2.03 -4.06
N LEU A 70 7.52 2.85 -5.11
CA LEU A 70 7.85 4.27 -5.06
C LEU A 70 6.95 5.01 -4.05
N ALA A 71 5.64 4.75 -4.06
CA ALA A 71 4.71 5.34 -3.09
C ALA A 71 5.10 4.97 -1.66
N THR A 72 5.41 3.69 -1.40
CA THR A 72 5.86 3.23 -0.08
C THR A 72 7.16 3.92 0.36
N LEU A 73 8.15 4.00 -0.51
CA LEU A 73 9.43 4.64 -0.17
C LEU A 73 9.26 6.13 0.14
N ILE A 74 8.56 6.84 -0.72
CA ILE A 74 8.34 8.29 -0.56
C ILE A 74 7.47 8.55 0.66
N SER A 75 6.35 7.83 0.82
CA SER A 75 5.45 8.01 1.96
C SER A 75 6.08 7.60 3.29
N THR A 76 6.94 6.58 3.31
CA THR A 76 7.70 6.19 4.51
C THR A 76 8.64 7.31 4.95
N VAL A 77 9.39 7.89 4.03
CA VAL A 77 10.30 9.01 4.34
C VAL A 77 9.47 10.24 4.77
N ALA A 78 8.52 10.66 3.95
CA ALA A 78 7.69 11.85 4.22
C ALA A 78 6.89 11.70 5.52
N GLY A 79 6.22 10.56 5.73
CA GLY A 79 5.43 10.26 6.91
C GLY A 79 6.27 10.16 8.19
N THR A 80 7.50 9.64 8.09
CA THR A 80 8.44 9.61 9.23
C THR A 80 8.85 11.03 9.63
N PHE A 81 9.26 11.86 8.68
CA PHE A 81 9.61 13.26 8.97
C PHE A 81 8.40 14.05 9.47
N ALA A 82 7.23 13.86 8.87
CA ALA A 82 5.98 14.48 9.34
C ALA A 82 5.67 14.05 10.78
N SER A 83 5.84 12.78 11.13
CA SER A 83 5.63 12.27 12.48
C SER A 83 6.57 12.92 13.51
N VAL A 84 7.85 13.11 13.15
CA VAL A 84 8.82 13.79 14.01
C VAL A 84 8.46 15.27 14.18
N GLY A 85 8.05 15.94 13.12
CA GLY A 85 7.54 17.31 13.18
C GLY A 85 6.31 17.46 14.08
N LEU A 86 5.33 16.53 13.91
CA LEU A 86 4.12 16.47 14.74
C LEU A 86 4.39 16.16 16.21
N TYR A 87 5.41 15.35 16.49
CA TYR A 87 5.82 15.04 17.86
C TYR A 87 6.28 16.28 18.63
N GLY A 88 7.08 17.14 17.99
CA GLY A 88 7.57 18.41 18.56
C GLY A 88 6.50 19.51 18.62
N MET A 89 5.36 19.38 17.95
CA MET A 89 4.33 20.39 17.92
C MET A 89 3.51 20.48 19.20
N LYS A 90 3.07 21.72 19.56
CA LYS A 90 2.09 21.94 20.62
C LYS A 90 0.76 21.28 20.26
N LYS A 91 0.08 20.70 21.25
CA LYS A 91 -1.19 19.94 21.08
C LYS A 91 -2.23 20.70 20.24
N ARG A 92 -2.39 22.01 20.45
CA ARG A 92 -3.36 22.87 19.74
C ARG A 92 -3.20 22.88 18.21
N TRP A 93 -1.97 22.72 17.69
CA TRP A 93 -1.70 22.68 16.26
C TRP A 93 -1.63 21.25 15.73
N ARG A 94 -1.16 20.32 16.54
CA ARG A 94 -1.04 18.91 16.17
C ARG A 94 -2.38 18.24 15.95
N GLU A 95 -3.37 18.46 16.81
CA GLU A 95 -4.66 17.78 16.71
C GLU A 95 -5.44 18.12 15.40
N PRO A 96 -5.56 19.40 14.98
CA PRO A 96 -6.16 19.71 13.68
C PRO A 96 -5.43 19.06 12.50
N ILE A 97 -4.09 19.08 12.49
CA ILE A 97 -3.30 18.46 11.42
C ILE A 97 -3.55 16.96 11.37
N LEU A 98 -3.58 16.27 12.52
CA LEU A 98 -3.89 14.85 12.58
C LEU A 98 -5.33 14.57 12.13
N SER A 99 -6.28 15.43 12.45
CA SER A 99 -7.66 15.27 11.96
C SER A 99 -7.73 15.36 10.43
N VAL A 100 -7.04 16.32 9.83
CA VAL A 100 -6.95 16.44 8.36
C VAL A 100 -6.20 15.24 7.76
N ASN A 101 -5.09 14.82 8.38
CA ASN A 101 -4.33 13.65 7.94
C ASN A 101 -5.16 12.37 7.90
N ASN A 102 -6.10 12.23 8.81
CA ASN A 102 -6.92 11.02 8.91
C ASN A 102 -8.12 11.02 7.96
N ILE A 103 -8.43 12.13 7.30
CA ILE A 103 -9.57 12.22 6.35
C ILE A 103 -9.50 11.13 5.27
N PRO A 104 -8.38 10.92 4.55
CA PRO A 104 -8.32 9.88 3.53
C PRO A 104 -8.58 8.46 4.06
N ILE A 105 -8.17 8.18 5.30
CA ILE A 105 -8.35 6.85 5.93
C ILE A 105 -9.81 6.61 6.34
N MET A 106 -10.51 7.67 6.77
CA MET A 106 -11.89 7.56 7.26
C MET A 106 -12.92 7.69 6.14
N ASN A 107 -12.51 8.21 5.00
CA ASN A 107 -13.38 8.44 3.86
C ASN A 107 -13.52 7.19 3.01
N ALA A 108 -14.64 7.04 2.28
CA ALA A 108 -14.78 5.96 1.32
C ALA A 108 -13.83 6.19 0.13
N ASP A 109 -13.13 5.13 -0.31
CA ASP A 109 -12.12 5.20 -1.38
C ASP A 109 -12.66 5.83 -2.67
N ILE A 110 -13.92 5.54 -2.99
CA ILE A 110 -14.58 6.11 -4.18
C ILE A 110 -14.72 7.64 -4.09
N VAL A 111 -15.01 8.19 -2.89
CA VAL A 111 -15.13 9.64 -2.68
C VAL A 111 -13.75 10.29 -2.80
N THR A 112 -12.73 9.67 -2.21
CA THR A 112 -11.34 10.12 -2.30
C THR A 112 -10.84 10.05 -3.74
N GLY A 113 -11.08 8.95 -4.44
CA GLY A 113 -10.69 8.77 -5.84
C GLY A 113 -11.33 9.79 -6.79
N VAL A 114 -12.65 10.03 -6.65
CA VAL A 114 -13.36 11.04 -7.44
C VAL A 114 -12.85 12.45 -7.12
N ALA A 115 -12.65 12.79 -5.84
CA ALA A 115 -12.14 14.09 -5.44
C ALA A 115 -10.72 14.34 -6.00
N LEU A 116 -9.82 13.35 -5.93
CA LEU A 116 -8.50 13.45 -6.52
C LEU A 116 -8.55 13.55 -8.05
N CYS A 117 -9.43 12.81 -8.70
CA CYS A 117 -9.65 12.93 -10.15
C CYS A 117 -10.03 14.35 -10.55
N ILE A 118 -11.05 14.93 -9.91
CA ILE A 118 -11.49 16.32 -10.16
C ILE A 118 -10.33 17.29 -9.90
N PHE A 119 -9.61 17.11 -8.81
CA PHE A 119 -8.46 17.96 -8.47
C PHE A 119 -7.37 17.87 -9.54
N PHE A 120 -6.99 16.68 -10.00
CA PHE A 120 -5.96 16.51 -11.02
C PHE A 120 -6.41 17.06 -12.37
N VAL A 121 -7.66 16.84 -12.78
CA VAL A 121 -8.20 17.40 -14.02
C VAL A 121 -8.15 18.93 -13.99
N ALA A 122 -8.56 19.55 -12.88
CA ALA A 122 -8.51 21.01 -12.73
C ALA A 122 -7.07 21.54 -12.70
N ALA A 123 -6.17 20.88 -11.95
CA ALA A 123 -4.77 21.30 -11.83
C ALA A 123 -4.02 21.16 -13.18
N ILE A 124 -4.21 20.04 -13.89
CA ILE A 124 -3.61 19.80 -15.19
C ILE A 124 -4.20 20.76 -16.24
N GLY A 125 -5.51 20.99 -16.23
CA GLY A 125 -6.16 21.96 -17.11
C GLY A 125 -5.57 23.36 -16.93
N GLY A 126 -5.54 23.86 -15.68
CA GLY A 126 -4.95 25.16 -15.38
C GLY A 126 -3.47 25.28 -15.74
N TRP A 127 -2.68 24.18 -15.56
CA TRP A 127 -1.30 24.16 -16.01
C TRP A 127 -1.19 24.25 -17.54
N ASN A 128 -1.97 23.48 -18.27
CA ASN A 128 -1.92 23.44 -19.73
C ASN A 128 -2.41 24.76 -20.34
N ASP A 129 -3.39 25.43 -19.73
CA ASP A 129 -3.84 26.78 -20.10
C ASP A 129 -2.71 27.79 -19.90
N PHE A 130 -1.99 27.70 -18.77
CA PHE A 130 -0.82 28.53 -18.49
C PHE A 130 0.31 28.29 -19.50
N VAL A 131 0.57 27.02 -19.87
CA VAL A 131 1.55 26.68 -20.91
C VAL A 131 1.16 27.30 -22.26
N THR A 132 -0.12 27.19 -22.65
CA THR A 132 -0.63 27.81 -23.89
C THR A 132 -0.45 29.34 -23.86
N PHE A 133 -0.75 29.98 -22.75
CA PHE A 133 -0.52 31.42 -22.57
C PHE A 133 0.98 31.81 -22.74
N LEU A 134 1.91 30.98 -22.20
CA LEU A 134 3.34 31.22 -22.36
C LEU A 134 3.82 30.98 -23.80
N GLU A 135 3.28 29.99 -24.48
CA GLU A 135 3.58 29.70 -25.90
C GLU A 135 3.16 30.88 -26.79
N GLU A 136 1.95 31.39 -26.58
CA GLU A 136 1.39 32.50 -27.37
C GLU A 136 2.10 33.85 -27.14
N ASN A 137 2.39 34.16 -25.87
CA ASN A 137 2.91 35.51 -25.52
C ASN A 137 4.43 35.59 -25.44
N PHE A 138 5.10 34.47 -25.08
CA PHE A 138 6.55 34.47 -24.80
C PHE A 138 7.34 33.48 -25.67
N ARG A 139 6.70 32.77 -26.58
CA ARG A 139 7.30 31.71 -27.44
C ARG A 139 8.13 30.70 -26.64
N ARG A 140 7.73 30.43 -25.38
CA ARG A 140 8.35 29.43 -24.52
C ARG A 140 7.44 28.21 -24.44
N THR A 141 7.96 27.05 -24.82
CA THR A 141 7.26 25.76 -24.71
C THR A 141 7.64 25.09 -23.38
N LEU A 142 6.65 24.76 -22.56
CA LEU A 142 6.79 23.90 -21.39
C LEU A 142 6.07 22.58 -21.66
N PRO A 143 6.46 21.50 -20.99
CA PRO A 143 5.79 20.21 -21.16
C PRO A 143 4.33 20.31 -20.69
N ARG A 144 3.42 19.82 -21.51
CA ARG A 144 2.02 19.65 -21.15
C ARG A 144 1.90 18.47 -20.20
N LEU A 145 1.04 18.61 -19.22
CA LEU A 145 0.77 17.55 -18.26
C LEU A 145 -0.46 16.75 -18.68
N GLU A 146 -0.43 15.47 -18.42
CA GLU A 146 -1.54 14.55 -18.64
C GLU A 146 -1.71 13.64 -17.44
N MET A 147 -2.93 13.10 -17.26
CA MET A 147 -3.15 12.09 -16.25
C MET A 147 -2.45 10.78 -16.66
N GLY A 148 -1.74 10.18 -15.70
CA GLY A 148 -0.97 8.97 -15.95
C GLY A 148 -0.23 8.50 -14.70
N PHE A 149 0.96 7.97 -14.87
CA PHE A 149 1.79 7.46 -13.78
C PHE A 149 2.02 8.50 -12.66
N GLY A 150 2.24 9.77 -13.00
CA GLY A 150 2.47 10.84 -12.00
C GLY A 150 1.27 11.11 -11.12
N THR A 151 0.07 11.23 -11.70
CA THR A 151 -1.18 11.41 -10.94
C THR A 151 -1.52 10.18 -10.10
N LEU A 152 -1.28 8.99 -10.64
CA LEU A 152 -1.43 7.73 -9.93
C LEU A 152 -0.50 7.68 -8.70
N LEU A 153 0.79 8.00 -8.87
CA LEU A 153 1.74 8.02 -7.76
C LEU A 153 1.37 9.04 -6.68
N LEU A 154 0.97 10.26 -7.07
CA LEU A 154 0.53 11.30 -6.13
C LEU A 154 -0.74 10.88 -5.38
N ALA A 155 -1.66 10.20 -6.04
CA ALA A 155 -2.85 9.65 -5.42
C ALA A 155 -2.49 8.61 -4.34
N HIS A 156 -1.58 7.69 -4.64
CA HIS A 156 -1.10 6.71 -3.67
C HIS A 156 -0.41 7.37 -2.47
N LEU A 157 0.40 8.40 -2.68
CA LEU A 157 1.02 9.15 -1.59
C LEU A 157 -0.01 9.77 -0.65
N SER A 158 -1.16 10.21 -1.17
CA SER A 158 -2.19 10.90 -0.39
C SER A 158 -2.81 10.03 0.71
N PHE A 159 -2.91 8.71 0.50
CA PHE A 159 -3.41 7.79 1.52
C PHE A 159 -2.30 7.00 2.24
N ASP A 160 -1.15 6.77 1.62
CA ASP A 160 -0.03 6.05 2.23
C ASP A 160 0.63 6.86 3.36
N ILE A 161 0.85 8.18 3.16
CA ILE A 161 1.47 9.06 4.17
C ILE A 161 0.71 9.01 5.51
N PRO A 162 -0.62 9.15 5.55
CA PRO A 162 -1.41 8.99 6.77
C PRO A 162 -1.17 7.66 7.49
N TYR A 163 -1.11 6.53 6.77
CA TYR A 163 -0.84 5.22 7.39
C TYR A 163 0.55 5.15 8.02
N VAL A 164 1.55 5.73 7.39
CA VAL A 164 2.90 5.80 7.97
C VAL A 164 2.89 6.64 9.25
N ILE A 165 2.25 7.81 9.23
CA ILE A 165 2.14 8.68 10.41
C ILE A 165 1.44 7.97 11.57
N LEU A 166 0.35 7.23 11.31
CA LEU A 166 -0.37 6.47 12.33
C LEU A 166 0.47 5.38 12.99
N ASN A 167 1.46 4.84 12.29
CA ASN A 167 2.35 3.80 12.83
C ASN A 167 3.60 4.37 13.50
N VAL A 168 4.14 5.46 13.01
CA VAL A 168 5.39 6.07 13.52
C VAL A 168 5.14 6.96 14.72
N LEU A 169 4.12 7.83 14.69
CA LEU A 169 3.85 8.80 15.74
C LEU A 169 3.59 8.16 17.12
N PRO A 170 2.85 7.04 17.27
CA PRO A 170 2.72 6.36 18.55
C PRO A 170 4.04 5.82 19.10
N LYS A 171 4.97 5.39 18.23
CA LYS A 171 6.30 4.93 18.66
C LYS A 171 7.14 6.09 19.20
N LEU A 172 7.09 7.25 18.55
CA LEU A 172 7.70 8.48 19.06
C LEU A 172 7.15 8.87 20.44
N ARG A 173 5.84 8.72 20.67
CA ARG A 173 5.21 9.04 21.95
C ARG A 173 5.54 8.04 23.07
N GLN A 174 5.91 6.81 22.73
CA GLN A 174 6.31 5.76 23.68
C GLN A 174 7.79 5.85 24.05
N MET A 175 8.58 6.58 23.25
CA MET A 175 10.01 6.77 23.49
C MET A 175 10.24 7.66 24.72
N ASP A 176 11.22 7.32 25.53
CA ASP A 176 11.65 8.17 26.64
C ASP A 176 12.39 9.40 26.09
N SER A 177 11.83 10.59 26.37
CA SER A 177 12.44 11.85 25.90
C SER A 177 13.83 12.11 26.50
N SER A 178 14.14 11.55 27.68
CA SER A 178 15.46 11.66 28.31
C SER A 178 16.60 11.08 27.46
N LEU A 179 16.29 10.15 26.54
CA LEU A 179 17.29 9.60 25.60
C LEU A 179 17.84 10.65 24.64
N ILE A 180 17.00 11.61 24.22
CA ILE A 180 17.41 12.71 23.34
C ILE A 180 18.29 13.69 24.11
N ASP A 181 17.88 14.06 25.33
CA ASP A 181 18.62 14.96 26.20
C ASP A 181 19.99 14.38 26.56
N ALA A 182 20.03 13.10 26.95
CA ALA A 182 21.29 12.40 27.24
C ALA A 182 22.23 12.33 26.02
N ALA A 183 21.71 12.14 24.81
CA ALA A 183 22.51 12.16 23.59
C ALA A 183 23.11 13.54 23.31
N GLN A 184 22.36 14.61 23.59
CA GLN A 184 22.83 15.98 23.44
C GLN A 184 23.86 16.35 24.51
N ASP A 185 23.70 15.92 25.76
CA ASP A 185 24.66 16.08 26.84
C ASP A 185 25.98 15.38 26.53
N LEU A 186 25.98 14.30 25.78
CA LEU A 186 27.15 13.61 25.24
C LEU A 186 27.74 14.28 23.99
N GLY A 187 27.29 15.49 23.61
CA GLY A 187 27.81 16.27 22.51
C GLY A 187 27.20 15.92 21.13
N CYS A 188 26.15 15.12 21.06
CA CYS A 188 25.47 14.90 19.79
C CYS A 188 24.72 16.17 19.36
N THR A 189 24.82 16.53 18.07
CA THR A 189 23.90 17.49 17.45
C THR A 189 22.51 16.91 17.38
N TRP A 190 21.48 17.74 17.22
CA TRP A 190 20.09 17.27 17.04
C TRP A 190 19.97 16.26 15.89
N MET A 191 20.63 16.50 14.76
CA MET A 191 20.65 15.57 13.64
C MET A 191 21.39 14.25 13.98
N GLY A 192 22.43 14.32 14.81
CA GLY A 192 23.11 13.14 15.33
C GLY A 192 22.20 12.31 16.24
N ALA A 193 21.47 12.95 17.16
CA ALA A 193 20.49 12.31 18.02
C ALA A 193 19.33 11.72 17.20
N PHE A 194 18.88 12.41 16.17
CA PHE A 194 17.83 11.88 15.25
C PHE A 194 18.24 10.54 14.64
N TRP A 195 19.41 10.46 14.00
CA TRP A 195 19.83 9.23 13.31
C TRP A 195 20.30 8.12 14.25
N LYS A 196 20.94 8.47 15.38
CA LYS A 196 21.57 7.49 16.30
C LYS A 196 20.63 7.00 17.40
N VAL A 197 19.62 7.82 17.78
CA VAL A 197 18.70 7.52 18.88
C VAL A 197 17.27 7.38 18.38
N ILE A 198 16.71 8.44 17.75
CA ILE A 198 15.29 8.45 17.39
C ILE A 198 14.97 7.38 16.33
N VAL A 199 15.68 7.38 15.20
CA VAL A 199 15.40 6.46 14.10
C VAL A 199 15.51 4.98 14.51
N PRO A 200 16.54 4.52 15.23
CA PRO A 200 16.59 3.15 15.73
C PRO A 200 15.43 2.78 16.66
N GLU A 201 15.01 3.70 17.53
CA GLU A 201 13.93 3.47 18.49
C GLU A 201 12.56 3.34 17.80
N ILE A 202 12.29 4.20 16.82
CA ILE A 202 11.03 4.18 16.07
C ILE A 202 11.04 3.21 14.87
N LYS A 203 12.16 2.55 14.59
CA LYS A 203 12.32 1.62 13.46
C LYS A 203 11.18 0.60 13.33
N PRO A 204 10.66 -0.02 14.40
CA PRO A 204 9.52 -0.92 14.30
C PRO A 204 8.28 -0.21 13.71
N GLY A 205 8.00 1.04 14.12
CA GLY A 205 6.90 1.84 13.60
C GLY A 205 7.09 2.22 12.13
N ILE A 206 8.34 2.56 11.72
CA ILE A 206 8.66 2.85 10.32
C ILE A 206 8.42 1.63 9.45
N ILE A 207 8.89 0.46 9.89
CA ILE A 207 8.71 -0.80 9.14
C ILE A 207 7.23 -1.16 9.04
N SER A 208 6.48 -1.13 10.14
CA SER A 208 5.03 -1.42 10.11
C SER A 208 4.27 -0.44 9.22
N GLY A 209 4.58 0.86 9.30
CA GLY A 209 3.99 1.88 8.43
C GLY A 209 4.28 1.65 6.95
N ALA A 210 5.53 1.33 6.61
CA ALA A 210 5.95 1.02 5.25
C ALA A 210 5.25 -0.24 4.70
N LEU A 211 5.09 -1.26 5.53
CA LEU A 211 4.43 -2.51 5.13
C LEU A 211 2.93 -2.32 4.88
N ILE A 212 2.26 -1.53 5.71
CA ILE A 212 0.84 -1.19 5.52
C ILE A 212 0.68 -0.35 4.25
N ALA A 213 1.50 0.70 4.06
CA ALA A 213 1.49 1.53 2.87
C ALA A 213 1.69 0.67 1.59
N PHE A 214 2.66 -0.24 1.60
CA PHE A 214 2.90 -1.14 0.47
C PHE A 214 1.70 -2.04 0.19
N THR A 215 1.10 -2.64 1.22
CA THR A 215 -0.05 -3.52 1.07
C THR A 215 -1.26 -2.76 0.52
N MET A 216 -1.53 -1.56 1.06
CA MET A 216 -2.63 -0.70 0.60
C MET A 216 -2.42 -0.24 -0.86
N SER A 217 -1.17 0.07 -1.22
CA SER A 217 -0.84 0.53 -2.56
C SER A 217 -0.88 -0.58 -3.63
N ILE A 218 -0.57 -1.84 -3.29
CA ILE A 218 -0.50 -2.94 -4.27
C ILE A 218 -1.87 -3.44 -4.69
N ASP A 219 -2.87 -3.41 -3.80
CA ASP A 219 -4.22 -3.92 -4.05
C ASP A 219 -5.24 -2.82 -4.32
N ASP A 220 -4.82 -1.53 -4.30
CA ASP A 220 -5.72 -0.44 -4.61
C ASP A 220 -6.27 -0.54 -6.02
N PHE A 221 -7.59 -0.52 -6.10
CA PHE A 221 -8.33 -0.48 -7.36
C PHE A 221 -9.05 0.86 -7.52
N VAL A 222 -9.72 1.31 -6.46
CA VAL A 222 -10.70 2.39 -6.58
C VAL A 222 -10.03 3.72 -6.89
N ILE A 223 -9.03 4.10 -6.12
CA ILE A 223 -8.32 5.37 -6.30
C ILE A 223 -7.53 5.32 -7.60
N SER A 224 -6.86 4.19 -7.88
CA SER A 224 -6.14 3.96 -9.14
C SER A 224 -7.06 4.12 -10.35
N TYR A 225 -8.27 3.57 -10.32
CA TYR A 225 -9.22 3.63 -11.43
C TYR A 225 -9.57 5.07 -11.86
N PHE A 226 -9.69 5.97 -10.88
CA PHE A 226 -10.01 7.38 -11.13
C PHE A 226 -8.80 8.25 -11.47
N THR A 227 -7.58 7.84 -11.09
CA THR A 227 -6.38 8.71 -11.16
C THR A 227 -5.31 8.23 -12.12
N ALA A 228 -5.40 6.99 -12.62
CA ALA A 228 -4.38 6.39 -13.47
C ALA A 228 -4.27 7.02 -14.87
N GLY A 229 -5.35 7.59 -15.40
CA GLY A 229 -5.36 8.18 -16.75
C GLY A 229 -4.93 7.19 -17.82
N SER A 230 -3.77 7.42 -18.44
CA SER A 230 -3.20 6.54 -19.47
C SER A 230 -2.44 5.33 -18.91
N ALA A 231 -2.11 5.33 -17.60
CA ALA A 231 -1.48 4.19 -16.95
C ALA A 231 -2.54 3.13 -16.59
N SER A 232 -2.13 1.86 -16.49
CA SER A 232 -3.01 0.80 -16.00
C SER A 232 -2.32 0.02 -14.91
N THR A 233 -3.06 -0.30 -13.84
CA THR A 233 -2.62 -1.19 -12.78
C THR A 233 -3.23 -2.58 -12.94
N LEU A 234 -2.63 -3.57 -12.28
CA LEU A 234 -3.11 -4.94 -12.32
C LEU A 234 -4.57 -5.05 -11.85
N SER A 235 -4.96 -4.30 -10.81
CA SER A 235 -6.32 -4.26 -10.30
C SER A 235 -7.32 -3.70 -11.31
N ILE A 236 -6.92 -2.69 -12.11
CA ILE A 236 -7.73 -2.13 -13.21
C ILE A 236 -7.90 -3.17 -14.34
N GLU A 237 -6.85 -3.87 -14.75
CA GLU A 237 -6.91 -4.90 -15.78
C GLU A 237 -7.78 -6.08 -15.34
N ILE A 238 -7.61 -6.57 -14.10
CA ILE A 238 -8.47 -7.62 -13.51
C ILE A 238 -9.95 -7.20 -13.57
N TYR A 239 -10.26 -5.97 -13.14
CA TYR A 239 -11.63 -5.45 -13.19
C TYR A 239 -12.18 -5.40 -14.62
N GLY A 240 -11.35 -4.96 -15.57
CA GLY A 240 -11.69 -4.94 -17.00
C GLY A 240 -12.01 -6.34 -17.55
N MET A 241 -11.26 -7.36 -17.12
CA MET A 241 -11.52 -8.76 -17.48
C MET A 241 -12.84 -9.26 -16.91
N VAL A 242 -13.10 -9.03 -15.62
CA VAL A 242 -14.36 -9.44 -14.95
C VAL A 242 -15.57 -8.86 -15.65
N ARG A 243 -15.52 -7.60 -16.09
CA ARG A 243 -16.62 -6.94 -16.79
C ARG A 243 -16.89 -7.50 -18.19
N ARG A 244 -15.86 -7.99 -18.88
CA ARG A 244 -16.01 -8.50 -20.26
C ARG A 244 -16.48 -9.96 -20.25
N ARG A 245 -15.75 -10.83 -19.59
CA ARG A 245 -16.05 -12.26 -19.43
C ARG A 245 -15.13 -12.82 -18.35
N VAL A 246 -15.67 -13.61 -17.43
CA VAL A 246 -14.86 -14.36 -16.47
C VAL A 246 -14.15 -15.48 -17.25
N SER A 247 -12.88 -15.25 -17.59
CA SER A 247 -12.02 -16.21 -18.28
C SER A 247 -11.15 -16.98 -17.27
N PRO A 248 -10.71 -18.21 -17.59
CA PRO A 248 -9.77 -18.93 -16.74
C PRO A 248 -8.42 -18.20 -16.55
N GLU A 249 -8.04 -17.33 -17.49
CA GLU A 249 -6.91 -16.43 -17.39
C GLU A 249 -7.02 -15.50 -16.16
N LEU A 250 -8.25 -15.02 -15.86
CA LEU A 250 -8.54 -14.26 -14.65
C LEU A 250 -8.18 -15.06 -13.38
N ASN A 251 -8.47 -16.36 -13.36
CA ASN A 251 -8.11 -17.21 -12.23
C ASN A 251 -6.59 -17.31 -12.04
N ALA A 252 -5.83 -17.40 -13.13
CA ALA A 252 -4.38 -17.44 -13.09
C ALA A 252 -3.78 -16.13 -12.57
N VAL A 253 -4.25 -14.98 -13.05
CA VAL A 253 -3.84 -13.65 -12.59
C VAL A 253 -4.14 -13.46 -11.10
N SER A 254 -5.38 -13.72 -10.70
CA SER A 254 -5.82 -13.58 -9.31
C SER A 254 -5.08 -14.53 -8.37
N THR A 255 -4.78 -15.76 -8.82
CA THR A 255 -3.97 -16.72 -8.06
C THR A 255 -2.55 -16.21 -7.87
N LEU A 256 -1.93 -15.67 -8.90
CA LEU A 256 -0.56 -15.14 -8.83
C LEU A 256 -0.51 -13.95 -7.86
N LEU A 257 -1.46 -13.02 -7.96
CA LEU A 257 -1.57 -11.88 -7.05
C LEU A 257 -1.76 -12.36 -5.61
N PHE A 258 -2.69 -13.28 -5.38
CA PHE A 258 -2.95 -13.85 -4.05
C PHE A 258 -1.69 -14.51 -3.46
N VAL A 259 -0.96 -15.30 -4.24
CA VAL A 259 0.29 -15.95 -3.79
C VAL A 259 1.37 -14.91 -3.46
N VAL A 260 1.53 -13.88 -4.27
CA VAL A 260 2.50 -12.79 -4.01
C VAL A 260 2.16 -12.07 -2.71
N VAL A 261 0.90 -11.65 -2.53
CA VAL A 261 0.44 -10.98 -1.30
C VAL A 261 0.60 -11.91 -0.09
N LEU A 262 0.23 -13.19 -0.22
CA LEU A 262 0.38 -14.18 0.86
C LEU A 262 1.86 -14.35 1.27
N ILE A 263 2.77 -14.48 0.31
CA ILE A 263 4.21 -14.58 0.58
C ILE A 263 4.71 -13.33 1.31
N LEU A 264 4.32 -12.14 0.86
CA LEU A 264 4.67 -10.89 1.52
C LEU A 264 4.15 -10.84 2.95
N LEU A 265 2.88 -11.16 3.18
CA LEU A 265 2.29 -11.22 4.52
C LEU A 265 3.01 -12.21 5.43
N VAL A 266 3.37 -13.40 4.92
CA VAL A 266 4.12 -14.40 5.70
C VAL A 266 5.52 -13.87 6.06
N ILE A 267 6.22 -13.24 5.12
CA ILE A 267 7.55 -12.65 5.38
C ILE A 267 7.44 -11.57 6.46
N ILE A 268 6.43 -10.69 6.38
CA ILE A 268 6.17 -9.63 7.35
C ILE A 268 5.92 -10.22 8.75
N ASN A 269 4.95 -11.12 8.87
CA ASN A 269 4.57 -11.74 10.14
C ASN A 269 5.74 -12.49 10.79
N VAL A 270 6.54 -13.22 9.99
CA VAL A 270 7.71 -13.94 10.51
C VAL A 270 8.77 -12.97 11.02
N ARG A 271 8.97 -11.84 10.34
CA ARG A 271 9.92 -10.80 10.80
C ARG A 271 9.46 -10.13 12.10
N GLU A 272 8.20 -9.74 12.20
CA GLU A 272 7.62 -9.15 13.41
C GLU A 272 7.71 -10.10 14.61
N ALA A 273 7.31 -11.37 14.42
CA ALA A 273 7.41 -12.39 15.47
C ALA A 273 8.85 -12.64 15.95
N ARG A 274 9.84 -12.53 15.05
CA ARG A 274 11.26 -12.64 15.42
C ARG A 274 11.74 -11.42 16.21
N GLN A 275 11.31 -10.22 15.85
CA GLN A 275 11.66 -8.99 16.57
C GLN A 275 11.09 -8.97 17.99
N GLU A 276 9.81 -9.35 18.18
CA GLU A 276 9.20 -9.47 19.52
C GLU A 276 9.94 -10.48 20.41
N LYS A 277 10.31 -11.63 19.86
CA LYS A 277 11.08 -12.64 20.63
C LYS A 277 12.45 -12.11 21.07
N THR A 278 13.11 -11.31 20.25
CA THR A 278 14.41 -10.72 20.57
C THR A 278 14.27 -9.67 21.68
N LEU A 279 13.26 -8.81 21.60
CA LEU A 279 12.95 -7.82 22.64
C LEU A 279 12.60 -8.46 23.97
N ARG A 280 11.73 -9.48 24.00
CA ARG A 280 11.39 -10.23 25.23
C ARG A 280 12.62 -10.90 25.86
N ARG A 281 13.56 -11.40 25.08
CA ARG A 281 14.80 -12.00 25.60
C ARG A 281 15.76 -10.97 26.17
N SER A 282 15.82 -9.77 25.62
CA SER A 282 16.64 -8.67 26.16
C SER A 282 16.09 -8.12 27.50
N THR A 283 14.75 -8.05 27.62
CA THR A 283 14.07 -7.60 28.85
C THR A 283 14.15 -8.64 29.98
N ALA A 284 14.15 -9.94 29.65
CA ALA A 284 14.27 -11.04 30.62
C ALA A 284 15.72 -11.26 31.13
N ARG A 285 16.72 -10.61 30.54
CA ARG A 285 18.13 -10.65 30.94
C ARG A 285 18.58 -9.46 31.80
N LYS A 286 17.73 -8.46 31.97
CA LYS A 286 17.89 -7.36 32.90
C LYS A 286 17.09 -7.62 34.17
#